data_51fb8685d2e13837346d3dee0129ba0a
#
_entry.id   51fb8685d2e13837346d3dee0129ba0a
#
_cell.length_a   1.000
_cell.length_b   1.000
_cell.length_c   1.000
_cell.angle_alpha   90.00
_cell.angle_beta   90.00
_cell.angle_gamma   90.00
#
_symmetry.space_group_name_H-M   'P 1'
#
loop_
_entity.id
_entity.type
_entity.pdbx_description
1 polymer ?
#
loop_
_entity_poly.entity_id
_entity_poly.type
_entity_poly.pdbx_seq_one_letter_code
_entity_poly.pdbx_strand_id
1 'polypeptide(L)'
;MLFTDLGLSEPILRAIAEEGYTSPTPIQAKSIPAVLKGGDLLAAAQTGTGKTAGFTLPILQRLTSNKASAGKRLLRVLILTPTRELAAQVQESVVTYGKYTGLKSTVIFGGVGANPQIKAIAGGLDILVATPGRLLDLMSQNCVSLKDIEILVLDEADRMLDMGFLRDIKKILAALPKQRQNLLFSATFSAEIKALADGLLNAPELIEVARSNSTNEAIAQLIHPVDRTKKHPLLAHLIQSNDWKQVLVFTRTKHGANKLVTQLEKDGITSMAIHGNKSQSARTKALADFKAGKLTALVATDIAARGIDIDQLPHVVNYDLPNVSEDYVHRIGRTGRAGSNGVAVSLVCVDEHQMLRDIEKLIKQKLPQEIIPGFEPDPNAVAQPIQLRSQQHQQSRKPRPAGSGGTPTKKAPAKRSSPPKRSFNR
;
A
#
# COMPACT_ATOMS: atom_id res chain seq x y z
N MET A 1 -9.48 -18.54 23.61
CA MET A 1 -10.08 -17.19 23.62
C MET A 1 -10.96 -17.07 22.39
N LEU A 2 -12.20 -16.70 22.56
CA LEU A 2 -13.16 -16.47 21.47
C LEU A 2 -13.36 -14.96 21.28
N PHE A 3 -13.98 -14.54 20.17
CA PHE A 3 -14.34 -13.13 19.97
C PHE A 3 -15.34 -12.62 21.00
N THR A 4 -16.18 -13.49 21.54
CA THR A 4 -17.12 -13.19 22.65
C THR A 4 -16.43 -12.73 23.93
N ASP A 5 -15.18 -13.16 24.14
CA ASP A 5 -14.38 -12.83 25.33
C ASP A 5 -13.74 -11.43 25.24
N LEU A 6 -13.85 -10.76 24.07
CA LEU A 6 -13.14 -9.50 23.77
C LEU A 6 -13.98 -8.25 24.02
N GLY A 7 -15.20 -8.37 24.58
CA GLY A 7 -16.05 -7.22 24.89
C GLY A 7 -16.75 -6.59 23.68
N LEU A 8 -16.94 -7.37 22.61
CA LEU A 8 -17.65 -6.95 21.41
C LEU A 8 -19.16 -7.22 21.56
N SER A 9 -19.99 -6.31 21.05
CA SER A 9 -21.44 -6.45 21.07
C SER A 9 -21.98 -7.42 20.03
N GLU A 10 -23.18 -7.92 20.26
CA GLU A 10 -23.85 -8.91 19.41
C GLU A 10 -23.87 -8.53 17.91
N PRO A 11 -24.19 -7.28 17.48
CA PRO A 11 -24.16 -6.89 16.07
C PRO A 11 -22.80 -7.10 15.39
N ILE A 12 -21.71 -6.88 16.12
CA ILE A 12 -20.35 -7.07 15.62
C ILE A 12 -19.99 -8.55 15.61
N LEU A 13 -20.31 -9.28 16.67
CA LEU A 13 -20.08 -10.74 16.75
C LEU A 13 -20.83 -11.49 15.65
N ARG A 14 -22.06 -11.08 15.33
CA ARG A 14 -22.82 -11.63 14.22
C ARG A 14 -22.12 -11.41 12.88
N ALA A 15 -21.62 -10.21 12.61
CA ALA A 15 -20.88 -9.92 11.38
C ALA A 15 -19.60 -10.76 11.27
N ILE A 16 -18.87 -10.96 12.38
CA ILE A 16 -17.67 -11.80 12.44
C ILE A 16 -18.02 -13.28 12.12
N ALA A 17 -19.11 -13.79 12.68
CA ALA A 17 -19.56 -15.16 12.46
C ALA A 17 -19.98 -15.42 11.02
N GLU A 18 -20.63 -14.44 10.34
CA GLU A 18 -20.99 -14.52 8.93
C GLU A 18 -19.75 -14.59 8.01
N GLU A 19 -18.62 -14.02 8.41
CA GLU A 19 -17.34 -14.13 7.73
C GLU A 19 -16.59 -15.44 8.04
N GLY A 20 -17.15 -16.32 8.87
CA GLY A 20 -16.57 -17.60 9.24
C GLY A 20 -15.42 -17.55 10.23
N TYR A 21 -15.19 -16.41 10.89
CA TYR A 21 -14.13 -16.30 11.90
C TYR A 21 -14.60 -16.85 13.25
N THR A 22 -13.88 -17.85 13.75
CA THR A 22 -14.21 -18.53 15.02
C THR A 22 -13.35 -18.07 16.20
N SER A 23 -12.09 -17.70 15.94
CA SER A 23 -11.14 -17.31 16.98
C SER A 23 -10.29 -16.11 16.54
N PRO A 24 -9.95 -15.20 17.46
CA PRO A 24 -9.10 -14.06 17.14
C PRO A 24 -7.65 -14.48 16.93
N THR A 25 -6.99 -13.82 15.99
CA THR A 25 -5.54 -13.93 15.81
C THR A 25 -4.79 -13.31 17.01
N PRO A 26 -3.49 -13.61 17.22
CA PRO A 26 -2.72 -13.06 18.34
C PRO A 26 -2.72 -11.53 18.40
N ILE A 27 -2.69 -10.83 17.24
CA ILE A 27 -2.76 -9.37 17.21
C ILE A 27 -4.15 -8.87 17.60
N GLN A 28 -5.21 -9.52 17.15
CA GLN A 28 -6.59 -9.16 17.48
C GLN A 28 -6.87 -9.37 18.96
N ALA A 29 -6.46 -10.52 19.51
CA ALA A 29 -6.64 -10.84 20.93
C ALA A 29 -6.00 -9.81 21.87
N LYS A 30 -4.88 -9.19 21.46
CA LYS A 30 -4.20 -8.16 22.23
C LYS A 30 -4.72 -6.75 21.92
N SER A 31 -4.90 -6.40 20.63
CA SER A 31 -5.24 -5.02 20.26
C SER A 31 -6.70 -4.66 20.55
N ILE A 32 -7.66 -5.59 20.40
CA ILE A 32 -9.07 -5.29 20.64
C ILE A 32 -9.31 -4.78 22.07
N PRO A 33 -8.88 -5.49 23.14
CA PRO A 33 -9.06 -4.99 24.51
C PRO A 33 -8.29 -3.69 24.77
N ALA A 34 -7.07 -3.54 24.20
CA ALA A 34 -6.25 -2.33 24.37
C ALA A 34 -6.96 -1.09 23.78
N VAL A 35 -7.49 -1.20 22.55
CA VAL A 35 -8.24 -0.11 21.91
C VAL A 35 -9.52 0.23 22.66
N LEU A 36 -10.25 -0.77 23.19
CA LEU A 36 -11.47 -0.57 23.97
C LEU A 36 -11.22 0.20 25.27
N LYS A 37 -10.06 0.02 25.91
CA LYS A 37 -9.66 0.80 27.10
C LYS A 37 -9.50 2.30 26.82
N GLY A 38 -9.26 2.71 25.56
CA GLY A 38 -9.22 4.11 25.17
C GLY A 38 -7.82 4.76 25.17
N GLY A 39 -6.76 4.05 25.57
CA GLY A 39 -5.38 4.52 25.47
C GLY A 39 -4.81 4.47 24.05
N ASP A 40 -3.68 5.14 23.82
CA ASP A 40 -2.97 5.07 22.55
C ASP A 40 -2.31 3.70 22.37
N LEU A 41 -2.13 3.28 21.12
CA LEU A 41 -1.59 1.97 20.77
C LEU A 41 -0.45 2.09 19.77
N LEU A 42 0.64 1.36 20.02
CA LEU A 42 1.69 1.09 19.05
C LEU A 42 1.76 -0.42 18.79
N ALA A 43 1.33 -0.84 17.61
CA ALA A 43 1.26 -2.26 17.26
C ALA A 43 2.22 -2.63 16.13
N ALA A 44 3.14 -3.55 16.43
CA ALA A 44 4.00 -4.19 15.44
C ALA A 44 3.41 -5.53 15.01
N ALA A 45 2.97 -5.59 13.77
CA ALA A 45 2.50 -6.83 13.17
C ALA A 45 2.62 -6.79 11.64
N GLN A 46 2.97 -7.92 11.05
CA GLN A 46 3.07 -8.05 9.58
C GLN A 46 1.71 -7.94 8.89
N THR A 47 1.70 -7.68 7.58
CA THR A 47 0.48 -7.78 6.74
C THR A 47 -0.06 -9.22 6.80
N GLY A 48 -1.39 -9.37 6.74
CA GLY A 48 -2.06 -10.69 6.79
C GLY A 48 -2.19 -11.30 8.18
N THR A 49 -1.76 -10.63 9.26
CA THR A 49 -1.95 -11.10 10.64
C THR A 49 -3.32 -10.76 11.23
N GLY A 50 -4.18 -10.04 10.48
CA GLY A 50 -5.49 -9.62 10.96
C GLY A 50 -5.52 -8.25 11.63
N LYS A 51 -4.51 -7.37 11.42
CA LYS A 51 -4.45 -6.01 11.98
C LYS A 51 -5.71 -5.20 11.72
N THR A 52 -6.24 -5.25 10.49
CA THR A 52 -7.42 -4.47 10.09
C THR A 52 -8.61 -4.75 10.99
N ALA A 53 -8.93 -6.01 11.27
CA ALA A 53 -9.96 -6.37 12.24
C ALA A 53 -9.55 -5.98 13.66
N GLY A 54 -8.26 -6.05 14.00
CA GLY A 54 -7.72 -5.66 15.30
C GLY A 54 -7.99 -4.22 15.70
N PHE A 55 -8.11 -3.29 14.76
CA PHE A 55 -8.54 -1.92 15.05
C PHE A 55 -9.99 -1.64 14.63
N THR A 56 -10.49 -2.21 13.54
CA THR A 56 -11.85 -1.93 13.04
C THR A 56 -12.92 -2.38 14.04
N LEU A 57 -12.81 -3.60 14.56
CA LEU A 57 -13.80 -4.16 15.49
C LEU A 57 -13.98 -3.32 16.76
N PRO A 58 -12.91 -2.96 17.50
CA PRO A 58 -13.07 -2.15 18.69
C PRO A 58 -13.48 -0.70 18.39
N ILE A 59 -13.11 -0.14 17.23
CA ILE A 59 -13.58 1.18 16.78
C ILE A 59 -15.10 1.15 16.58
N LEU A 60 -15.61 0.16 15.84
CA LEU A 60 -17.06 -0.02 15.65
C LEU A 60 -17.79 -0.18 16.99
N GLN A 61 -17.23 -0.96 17.92
CA GLN A 61 -17.77 -1.14 19.26
C GLN A 61 -17.86 0.19 20.02
N ARG A 62 -16.78 0.98 20.05
CA ARG A 62 -16.75 2.28 20.74
C ARG A 62 -17.76 3.27 20.17
N LEU A 63 -17.85 3.36 18.83
CA LEU A 63 -18.79 4.25 18.17
C LEU A 63 -20.25 3.82 18.41
N THR A 64 -20.52 2.52 18.50
CA THR A 64 -21.87 1.98 18.75
C THR A 64 -22.29 2.21 20.20
N SER A 65 -21.36 2.03 21.16
CA SER A 65 -21.60 2.28 22.58
C SER A 65 -21.81 3.77 22.90
N ASN A 66 -21.06 4.64 22.21
CA ASN A 66 -21.12 6.10 22.38
C ASN A 66 -21.84 6.72 21.17
N LYS A 67 -23.16 6.50 21.09
CA LYS A 67 -23.97 7.11 20.03
C LYS A 67 -23.87 8.63 20.12
N ALA A 68 -23.54 9.28 19.00
CA ALA A 68 -23.61 10.73 18.91
C ALA A 68 -25.02 11.19 19.20
N SER A 69 -25.15 12.36 19.87
CA SER A 69 -26.45 13.00 20.16
C SER A 69 -27.28 13.13 18.88
N ALA A 70 -28.60 13.05 19.00
CA ALA A 70 -29.53 13.20 17.88
C ALA A 70 -29.21 14.49 17.10
N GLY A 71 -28.76 14.38 15.84
CA GLY A 71 -28.38 15.52 15.03
C GLY A 71 -27.57 15.10 13.79
N LYS A 72 -26.84 16.05 13.24
CA LYS A 72 -25.96 15.83 12.10
C LYS A 72 -24.83 14.85 12.49
N ARG A 73 -24.62 13.79 11.68
CA ARG A 73 -23.49 12.86 11.86
C ARG A 73 -22.17 13.60 11.81
N LEU A 74 -21.32 13.35 12.79
CA LEU A 74 -19.99 13.91 12.91
C LEU A 74 -18.96 12.86 12.47
N LEU A 75 -17.94 13.28 11.75
CA LEU A 75 -16.81 12.44 11.40
C LEU A 75 -15.92 12.24 12.63
N ARG A 76 -16.04 11.06 13.26
CA ARG A 76 -15.39 10.72 14.55
C ARG A 76 -14.13 9.90 14.40
N VAL A 77 -13.95 9.19 13.28
CA VAL A 77 -12.79 8.32 13.06
C VAL A 77 -12.14 8.61 11.72
N LEU A 78 -10.83 8.77 11.75
CA LEU A 78 -9.98 8.86 10.55
C LEU A 78 -9.01 7.70 10.53
N ILE A 79 -9.02 6.94 9.41
CA ILE A 79 -8.07 5.86 9.15
C ILE A 79 -7.23 6.26 7.95
N LEU A 80 -5.92 6.45 8.14
CA LEU A 80 -4.96 6.75 7.08
C LEU A 80 -4.25 5.49 6.62
N THR A 81 -4.16 5.31 5.32
CA THR A 81 -3.48 4.19 4.67
C THR A 81 -2.57 4.69 3.54
N PRO A 82 -1.43 4.02 3.25
CA PRO A 82 -0.49 4.47 2.23
C PRO A 82 -1.00 4.38 0.80
N THR A 83 -1.87 3.40 0.51
CA THR A 83 -2.28 3.06 -0.86
C THR A 83 -3.79 3.05 -1.02
N ARG A 84 -4.24 3.25 -2.28
CA ARG A 84 -5.67 3.24 -2.64
C ARG A 84 -6.30 1.88 -2.41
N GLU A 85 -5.54 0.84 -2.71
CA GLU A 85 -5.95 -0.54 -2.59
C GLU A 85 -6.19 -0.89 -1.13
N LEU A 86 -5.23 -0.58 -0.25
CA LEU A 86 -5.41 -0.79 1.19
C LEU A 86 -6.55 0.06 1.75
N ALA A 87 -6.70 1.32 1.28
CA ALA A 87 -7.83 2.15 1.68
C ALA A 87 -9.18 1.49 1.32
N ALA A 88 -9.29 0.93 0.12
CA ALA A 88 -10.50 0.23 -0.32
C ALA A 88 -10.77 -1.02 0.53
N GLN A 89 -9.75 -1.82 0.84
CA GLN A 89 -9.84 -3.03 1.67
C GLN A 89 -10.23 -2.72 3.12
N VAL A 90 -9.61 -1.68 3.72
CA VAL A 90 -9.99 -1.23 5.06
C VAL A 90 -11.43 -0.75 5.07
N GLN A 91 -11.88 -0.02 4.04
CA GLN A 91 -13.27 0.39 3.91
C GLN A 91 -14.21 -0.81 3.78
N GLU A 92 -13.86 -1.80 2.99
CA GLU A 92 -14.62 -3.06 2.86
C GLU A 92 -14.76 -3.75 4.22
N SER A 93 -13.65 -3.89 4.96
CA SER A 93 -13.65 -4.44 6.33
C SER A 93 -14.54 -3.64 7.27
N VAL A 94 -14.50 -2.29 7.21
CA VAL A 94 -15.38 -1.42 8.02
C VAL A 94 -16.85 -1.67 7.68
N VAL A 95 -17.21 -1.80 6.42
CA VAL A 95 -18.59 -2.07 5.97
C VAL A 95 -19.03 -3.46 6.40
N THR A 96 -18.21 -4.48 6.17
CA THR A 96 -18.51 -5.88 6.50
C THR A 96 -18.74 -6.04 8.00
N TYR A 97 -17.79 -5.63 8.83
CA TYR A 97 -17.93 -5.77 10.28
C TYR A 97 -18.95 -4.81 10.91
N GLY A 98 -19.17 -3.65 10.26
CA GLY A 98 -20.13 -2.63 10.69
C GLY A 98 -21.56 -2.86 10.20
N LYS A 99 -21.85 -3.94 9.46
CA LYS A 99 -23.12 -4.21 8.75
C LYS A 99 -24.38 -4.01 9.61
N TYR A 100 -24.30 -4.37 10.88
CA TYR A 100 -25.45 -4.31 11.81
C TYR A 100 -25.38 -3.15 12.81
N THR A 101 -24.40 -2.24 12.67
CA THR A 101 -24.19 -1.14 13.63
C THR A 101 -24.93 0.14 13.26
N GLY A 102 -25.35 0.30 12.01
CA GLY A 102 -25.92 1.51 11.46
C GLY A 102 -24.93 2.68 11.29
N LEU A 103 -23.64 2.44 11.51
CA LEU A 103 -22.56 3.40 11.26
C LEU A 103 -22.36 3.62 9.75
N LYS A 104 -21.99 4.85 9.37
CA LYS A 104 -21.69 5.19 7.97
C LYS A 104 -20.20 5.43 7.79
N SER A 105 -19.65 4.83 6.78
CA SER A 105 -18.25 5.01 6.41
C SER A 105 -18.08 5.28 4.91
N THR A 106 -17.00 5.92 4.55
CA THR A 106 -16.58 6.07 3.14
C THR A 106 -15.08 6.08 3.01
N VAL A 107 -14.61 5.85 1.77
CA VAL A 107 -13.19 5.88 1.43
C VAL A 107 -12.90 7.01 0.44
N ILE A 108 -11.75 7.68 0.63
CA ILE A 108 -11.26 8.69 -0.30
C ILE A 108 -9.80 8.43 -0.69
N PHE A 109 -9.53 8.45 -1.99
CA PHE A 109 -8.18 8.33 -2.53
C PHE A 109 -8.04 9.02 -3.89
N GLY A 110 -6.81 9.35 -4.26
CA GLY A 110 -6.51 10.03 -5.53
C GLY A 110 -6.63 9.12 -6.75
N GLY A 111 -6.52 9.73 -7.96
CA GLY A 111 -6.53 9.01 -9.25
C GLY A 111 -7.90 8.56 -9.74
N VAL A 112 -8.95 9.00 -9.07
CA VAL A 112 -10.36 8.89 -9.47
C VAL A 112 -11.04 10.24 -9.23
N GLY A 113 -12.22 10.45 -9.81
CA GLY A 113 -13.00 11.68 -9.66
C GLY A 113 -13.24 12.03 -8.18
N ALA A 114 -13.14 13.32 -7.84
CA ALA A 114 -13.38 13.79 -6.46
C ALA A 114 -14.87 13.91 -6.13
N ASN A 115 -15.71 14.28 -7.11
CA ASN A 115 -17.12 14.60 -6.87
C ASN A 115 -17.93 13.50 -6.17
N PRO A 116 -17.84 12.20 -6.54
CA PRO A 116 -18.54 11.16 -5.80
C PRO A 116 -18.10 11.07 -4.34
N GLN A 117 -16.79 11.28 -4.05
CA GLN A 117 -16.24 11.25 -2.71
C GLN A 117 -16.71 12.45 -1.88
N ILE A 118 -16.73 13.65 -2.48
CA ILE A 118 -17.28 14.88 -1.85
C ILE A 118 -18.74 14.68 -1.51
N LYS A 119 -19.54 14.13 -2.42
CA LYS A 119 -20.96 13.84 -2.18
C LYS A 119 -21.17 12.86 -1.03
N ALA A 120 -20.35 11.82 -0.94
CA ALA A 120 -20.39 10.84 0.13
C ALA A 120 -20.09 11.48 1.51
N ILE A 121 -19.06 12.35 1.58
CA ILE A 121 -18.73 13.10 2.80
C ILE A 121 -19.86 14.04 3.20
N ALA A 122 -20.42 14.78 2.26
CA ALA A 122 -21.51 15.73 2.50
C ALA A 122 -22.78 15.05 3.05
N GLY A 123 -23.00 13.77 2.72
CA GLY A 123 -24.09 12.96 3.26
C GLY A 123 -23.95 12.59 4.75
N GLY A 124 -22.86 12.98 5.40
CA GLY A 124 -22.55 12.68 6.81
C GLY A 124 -22.08 11.26 7.01
N LEU A 125 -20.99 11.08 7.73
CA LEU A 125 -20.35 9.80 8.02
C LEU A 125 -19.72 9.81 9.42
N ASP A 126 -19.50 8.61 9.96
CA ASP A 126 -18.87 8.38 11.26
C ASP A 126 -17.38 8.04 11.09
N ILE A 127 -17.02 7.33 9.99
CA ILE A 127 -15.67 6.82 9.73
C ILE A 127 -15.23 7.22 8.33
N LEU A 128 -14.02 7.77 8.22
CA LEU A 128 -13.38 8.09 6.95
C LEU A 128 -12.08 7.29 6.80
N VAL A 129 -11.99 6.49 5.75
CA VAL A 129 -10.73 5.87 5.32
C VAL A 129 -10.11 6.72 4.22
N ALA A 130 -8.83 7.05 4.31
CA ALA A 130 -8.22 7.99 3.37
C ALA A 130 -6.76 7.68 3.04
N THR A 131 -6.35 8.03 1.82
CA THR A 131 -4.93 8.22 1.52
C THR A 131 -4.54 9.68 1.77
N PRO A 132 -3.32 9.97 2.31
CA PRO A 132 -2.95 11.33 2.76
C PRO A 132 -3.15 12.43 1.72
N GLY A 133 -2.70 12.20 0.48
CA GLY A 133 -2.76 13.22 -0.58
C GLY A 133 -4.20 13.66 -0.93
N ARG A 134 -5.16 12.72 -1.05
CA ARG A 134 -6.55 13.06 -1.35
C ARG A 134 -7.25 13.70 -0.15
N LEU A 135 -6.90 13.30 1.05
CA LEU A 135 -7.45 13.93 2.25
C LEU A 135 -7.03 15.41 2.30
N LEU A 136 -5.75 15.72 2.13
CA LEU A 136 -5.27 17.11 2.09
C LEU A 136 -5.90 17.93 0.96
N ASP A 137 -6.07 17.33 -0.22
CA ASP A 137 -6.77 17.96 -1.35
C ASP A 137 -8.19 18.38 -0.96
N LEU A 138 -8.98 17.48 -0.37
CA LEU A 138 -10.36 17.78 0.05
C LEU A 138 -10.44 18.69 1.29
N MET A 139 -9.44 18.64 2.18
CA MET A 139 -9.32 19.61 3.29
C MET A 139 -9.07 21.03 2.75
N SER A 140 -8.19 21.17 1.78
CA SER A 140 -7.89 22.49 1.17
C SER A 140 -9.10 23.11 0.45
N GLN A 141 -10.02 22.27 -0.01
CA GLN A 141 -11.30 22.67 -0.64
C GLN A 141 -12.44 22.84 0.38
N ASN A 142 -12.18 22.72 1.70
CA ASN A 142 -13.18 22.74 2.77
C ASN A 142 -14.30 21.70 2.61
N CYS A 143 -14.04 20.59 1.88
CA CYS A 143 -15.01 19.51 1.68
C CYS A 143 -15.05 18.51 2.84
N VAL A 144 -14.04 18.51 3.71
CA VAL A 144 -13.95 17.65 4.90
C VAL A 144 -13.42 18.43 6.09
N SER A 145 -14.02 18.22 7.27
CA SER A 145 -13.57 18.78 8.55
C SER A 145 -13.11 17.65 9.46
N LEU A 146 -11.96 17.82 10.09
CA LEU A 146 -11.38 16.84 11.02
C LEU A 146 -11.54 17.24 12.49
N LYS A 147 -12.29 18.30 12.79
CA LYS A 147 -12.39 18.91 14.14
C LYS A 147 -13.06 18.00 15.19
N ASP A 148 -13.84 17.01 14.74
CA ASP A 148 -14.62 16.13 15.60
C ASP A 148 -14.02 14.72 15.68
N ILE A 149 -12.78 14.53 15.20
CA ILE A 149 -12.08 13.23 15.23
C ILE A 149 -11.73 12.83 16.66
N GLU A 150 -12.25 11.70 17.08
CA GLU A 150 -11.99 11.07 18.38
C GLU A 150 -10.92 9.97 18.30
N ILE A 151 -10.81 9.31 17.15
CA ILE A 151 -9.85 8.21 16.92
C ILE A 151 -9.13 8.41 15.60
N LEU A 152 -7.78 8.37 15.64
CA LEU A 152 -6.92 8.34 14.48
C LEU A 152 -6.25 6.98 14.38
N VAL A 153 -6.29 6.37 13.20
CA VAL A 153 -5.50 5.18 12.87
C VAL A 153 -4.49 5.52 11.78
N LEU A 154 -3.24 5.16 12.00
CA LEU A 154 -2.21 5.10 10.96
C LEU A 154 -1.93 3.62 10.67
N ASP A 155 -2.42 3.11 9.55
CA ASP A 155 -2.17 1.73 9.14
C ASP A 155 -1.04 1.66 8.12
N GLU A 156 -0.13 0.69 8.26
CA GLU A 156 1.13 0.59 7.52
C GLU A 156 1.93 1.92 7.56
N ALA A 157 2.18 2.42 8.78
CA ALA A 157 2.87 3.71 8.98
C ALA A 157 4.27 3.73 8.38
N ASP A 158 5.06 2.65 8.52
CA ASP A 158 6.37 2.48 7.87
C ASP A 158 6.27 2.72 6.36
N ARG A 159 5.25 2.17 5.75
CA ARG A 159 4.97 2.30 4.34
C ARG A 159 4.64 3.73 3.91
N MET A 160 3.88 4.43 4.75
CA MET A 160 3.60 5.85 4.50
C MET A 160 4.89 6.69 4.54
N LEU A 161 5.82 6.36 5.43
CA LEU A 161 7.13 7.05 5.49
C LEU A 161 7.99 6.74 4.26
N ASP A 162 8.10 5.47 3.86
CA ASP A 162 8.82 5.04 2.65
C ASP A 162 8.31 5.74 1.38
N MET A 163 7.02 6.01 1.31
CA MET A 163 6.39 6.73 0.20
C MET A 163 6.52 8.26 0.30
N GLY A 164 7.17 8.77 1.34
CA GLY A 164 7.45 10.20 1.54
C GLY A 164 6.27 11.00 2.11
N PHE A 165 5.24 10.35 2.66
CA PHE A 165 4.06 11.02 3.21
C PHE A 165 4.26 11.67 4.58
N LEU A 166 5.46 11.63 5.16
CA LEU A 166 5.72 12.23 6.48
C LEU A 166 5.25 13.69 6.59
N ARG A 167 5.52 14.50 5.54
CA ARG A 167 5.10 15.92 5.51
C ARG A 167 3.58 16.05 5.45
N ASP A 168 2.92 15.16 4.71
CA ASP A 168 1.46 15.17 4.56
C ASP A 168 0.78 14.71 5.84
N ILE A 169 1.30 13.68 6.49
CA ILE A 169 0.86 13.21 7.81
C ILE A 169 0.95 14.35 8.82
N LYS A 170 2.09 15.06 8.92
CA LYS A 170 2.26 16.20 9.84
C LYS A 170 1.22 17.30 9.62
N LYS A 171 0.87 17.60 8.35
CA LYS A 171 -0.19 18.60 8.04
C LYS A 171 -1.56 18.11 8.49
N ILE A 172 -1.87 16.84 8.31
CA ILE A 172 -3.14 16.24 8.76
C ILE A 172 -3.21 16.28 10.29
N LEU A 173 -2.14 15.85 10.98
CA LEU A 173 -2.07 15.85 12.44
C LEU A 173 -2.28 17.24 13.05
N ALA A 174 -1.78 18.29 12.39
CA ALA A 174 -1.98 19.67 12.83
C ALA A 174 -3.43 20.15 12.76
N ALA A 175 -4.28 19.51 11.95
CA ALA A 175 -5.71 19.84 11.80
C ALA A 175 -6.61 19.00 12.71
N LEU A 176 -6.07 18.04 13.44
CA LEU A 176 -6.82 17.14 14.34
C LEU A 176 -6.93 17.72 15.75
N PRO A 177 -8.00 17.39 16.50
CA PRO A 177 -8.10 17.70 17.93
C PRO A 177 -6.92 17.14 18.73
N LYS A 178 -6.50 17.89 19.77
CA LYS A 178 -5.42 17.43 20.67
C LYS A 178 -5.86 16.20 21.49
N GLN A 179 -7.09 16.21 21.96
CA GLN A 179 -7.67 15.07 22.69
C GLN A 179 -8.28 14.08 21.70
N ARG A 180 -7.61 12.96 21.47
CA ARG A 180 -8.07 11.84 20.64
C ARG A 180 -7.26 10.60 21.01
N GLN A 181 -7.77 9.43 20.67
CA GLN A 181 -7.01 8.19 20.71
C GLN A 181 -6.22 8.03 19.42
N ASN A 182 -4.93 7.66 19.50
CA ASN A 182 -4.09 7.38 18.34
C ASN A 182 -3.71 5.91 18.30
N LEU A 183 -3.91 5.27 17.16
CA LEU A 183 -3.56 3.88 16.92
C LEU A 183 -2.56 3.81 15.77
N LEU A 184 -1.33 3.39 16.05
CA LEU A 184 -0.28 3.27 15.05
C LEU A 184 0.04 1.79 14.81
N PHE A 185 -0.19 1.34 13.58
CA PHE A 185 0.14 -0.01 13.11
C PHE A 185 1.28 0.06 12.10
N SER A 186 2.32 -0.75 12.31
CA SER A 186 3.49 -0.83 11.46
C SER A 186 4.00 -2.26 11.39
N ALA A 187 4.67 -2.63 10.30
CA ALA A 187 5.37 -3.92 10.21
C ALA A 187 6.80 -3.82 10.76
N THR A 188 7.36 -2.62 10.86
CA THR A 188 8.73 -2.36 11.31
C THR A 188 8.79 -1.27 12.37
N PHE A 189 9.84 -1.28 13.19
CA PHE A 189 10.16 -0.23 14.18
C PHE A 189 11.48 0.48 13.81
N SER A 190 11.52 1.06 12.61
CA SER A 190 12.65 1.90 12.20
C SER A 190 12.80 3.14 13.10
N ALA A 191 13.94 3.81 13.03
CA ALA A 191 14.17 5.05 13.78
C ALA A 191 13.13 6.13 13.43
N GLU A 192 12.72 6.20 12.16
CA GLU A 192 11.70 7.14 11.68
C GLU A 192 10.31 6.81 12.24
N ILE A 193 9.95 5.53 12.36
CA ILE A 193 8.68 5.10 12.97
C ILE A 193 8.67 5.39 14.46
N LYS A 194 9.78 5.17 15.15
CA LYS A 194 9.91 5.54 16.56
C LYS A 194 9.75 7.04 16.76
N ALA A 195 10.44 7.86 15.97
CA ALA A 195 10.32 9.32 16.02
C ALA A 195 8.89 9.81 15.70
N LEU A 196 8.16 9.14 14.79
CA LEU A 196 6.76 9.45 14.52
C LEU A 196 5.87 9.06 15.71
N ALA A 197 6.10 7.89 16.30
CA ALA A 197 5.35 7.40 17.46
C ALA A 197 5.57 8.30 18.69
N ASP A 198 6.81 8.66 19.00
CA ASP A 198 7.17 9.55 20.11
C ASP A 198 6.52 10.93 19.99
N GLY A 199 6.35 11.44 18.76
CA GLY A 199 5.70 12.72 18.50
C GLY A 199 4.17 12.67 18.42
N LEU A 200 3.57 11.47 18.31
CA LEU A 200 2.15 11.27 18.09
C LEU A 200 1.43 10.63 19.29
N LEU A 201 2.04 9.63 19.91
CA LEU A 201 1.40 8.78 20.91
C LEU A 201 1.67 9.26 22.33
N ASN A 202 0.67 9.11 23.19
CA ASN A 202 0.78 9.43 24.62
C ASN A 202 0.72 8.15 25.44
N ALA A 203 1.84 7.77 26.06
CA ALA A 203 1.99 6.55 26.86
C ALA A 203 1.34 5.30 26.21
N PRO A 204 1.70 4.95 24.96
CA PRO A 204 1.01 3.92 24.21
C PRO A 204 1.20 2.53 24.82
N GLU A 205 0.17 1.69 24.74
CA GLU A 205 0.33 0.26 24.94
C GLU A 205 1.13 -0.31 23.73
N LEU A 206 2.27 -0.94 24.00
CA LEU A 206 3.10 -1.56 22.98
C LEU A 206 2.67 -3.01 22.77
N ILE A 207 2.19 -3.32 21.57
CA ILE A 207 1.86 -4.69 21.18
C ILE A 207 2.83 -5.15 20.11
N GLU A 208 3.70 -6.06 20.48
CA GLU A 208 4.54 -6.79 19.54
C GLU A 208 3.98 -8.20 19.40
N VAL A 209 3.58 -8.53 18.19
CA VAL A 209 3.37 -9.94 17.82
C VAL A 209 4.68 -10.40 17.19
N ALA A 210 5.38 -11.27 17.92
CA ALA A 210 6.64 -11.82 17.48
C ALA A 210 6.54 -12.26 16.01
N ARG A 211 7.58 -11.95 15.24
CA ARG A 211 7.74 -12.57 13.93
C ARG A 211 7.61 -14.07 14.16
N SER A 212 6.54 -14.67 13.67
CA SER A 212 6.52 -16.11 13.63
C SER A 212 7.70 -16.51 12.74
N ASN A 213 8.75 -17.04 13.34
CA ASN A 213 9.86 -17.66 12.59
C ASN A 213 9.31 -18.69 11.62
N SER A 214 8.14 -19.29 11.95
CA SER A 214 7.37 -20.20 11.10
C SER A 214 6.94 -19.61 9.74
N THR A 215 6.81 -18.30 9.58
CA THR A 215 6.42 -17.73 8.28
C THR A 215 7.58 -17.81 7.28
N ASN A 216 8.83 -17.64 7.73
CA ASN A 216 9.99 -17.84 6.85
C ASN A 216 10.29 -19.34 6.64
N GLU A 217 9.99 -20.20 7.63
CA GLU A 217 10.14 -21.64 7.54
C GLU A 217 9.08 -22.31 6.63
N ALA A 218 7.89 -21.70 6.52
CA ALA A 218 6.80 -22.19 5.65
C ALA A 218 6.97 -21.76 4.18
N ILE A 219 7.92 -20.89 3.84
CA ILE A 219 8.16 -20.43 2.47
C ILE A 219 9.43 -21.10 1.93
N ALA A 220 9.26 -22.00 0.97
CA ALA A 220 10.38 -22.52 0.22
C ALA A 220 10.96 -21.40 -0.66
N GLN A 221 12.20 -21.01 -0.40
CA GLN A 221 12.89 -19.95 -1.11
C GLN A 221 13.96 -20.56 -2.02
N LEU A 222 13.97 -20.17 -3.29
CA LEU A 222 14.88 -20.72 -4.29
C LEU A 222 15.41 -19.61 -5.21
N ILE A 223 16.70 -19.67 -5.53
CA ILE A 223 17.35 -18.80 -6.50
C ILE A 223 17.62 -19.60 -7.77
N HIS A 224 17.24 -19.06 -8.93
CA HIS A 224 17.74 -19.53 -10.21
C HIS A 224 18.73 -18.50 -10.79
N PRO A 225 20.03 -18.78 -10.74
CA PRO A 225 21.03 -17.99 -11.44
C PRO A 225 20.75 -18.05 -12.96
N VAL A 226 20.69 -16.89 -13.62
CA VAL A 226 20.32 -16.80 -15.03
C VAL A 226 20.80 -15.49 -15.66
N ASP A 227 21.12 -15.48 -16.94
CA ASP A 227 21.41 -14.25 -17.66
C ASP A 227 20.19 -13.34 -17.75
N ARG A 228 20.43 -12.04 -17.70
CA ARG A 228 19.35 -11.02 -17.78
C ARG A 228 18.45 -11.22 -19.00
N THR A 229 19.01 -11.63 -20.14
CA THR A 229 18.26 -11.87 -21.38
C THR A 229 17.42 -13.14 -21.34
N LYS A 230 17.82 -14.11 -20.53
CA LYS A 230 17.14 -15.41 -20.37
C LYS A 230 16.11 -15.42 -19.25
N LYS A 231 15.97 -14.35 -18.42
CA LYS A 231 14.99 -14.32 -17.33
C LYS A 231 13.55 -14.54 -17.79
N HIS A 232 13.15 -13.91 -18.92
CA HIS A 232 11.79 -14.08 -19.45
C HIS A 232 11.54 -15.52 -19.94
N PRO A 233 12.36 -16.11 -20.81
CA PRO A 233 12.17 -17.50 -21.22
C PRO A 233 12.17 -18.47 -20.03
N LEU A 234 13.04 -18.26 -19.04
CA LEU A 234 13.07 -19.09 -17.83
C LEU A 234 11.77 -18.97 -17.03
N LEU A 235 11.25 -17.75 -16.85
CA LEU A 235 9.96 -17.55 -16.17
C LEU A 235 8.81 -18.27 -16.88
N ALA A 236 8.73 -18.14 -18.21
CA ALA A 236 7.72 -18.82 -19.01
C ALA A 236 7.84 -20.35 -18.88
N HIS A 237 9.08 -20.89 -18.95
CA HIS A 237 9.37 -22.30 -18.74
C HIS A 237 8.91 -22.78 -17.35
N LEU A 238 9.25 -22.06 -16.28
CA LEU A 238 8.85 -22.42 -14.91
C LEU A 238 7.32 -22.43 -14.74
N ILE A 239 6.62 -21.46 -15.29
CA ILE A 239 5.15 -21.41 -15.24
C ILE A 239 4.53 -22.59 -15.99
N GLN A 240 5.00 -22.87 -17.20
CA GLN A 240 4.42 -23.90 -18.06
C GLN A 240 4.79 -25.33 -17.61
N SER A 241 6.07 -25.60 -17.31
CA SER A 241 6.53 -26.93 -16.93
C SER A 241 6.03 -27.39 -15.55
N ASN A 242 5.77 -26.45 -14.64
CA ASN A 242 5.21 -26.76 -13.32
C ASN A 242 3.69 -26.51 -13.22
N ASP A 243 3.03 -26.22 -14.32
CA ASP A 243 1.58 -25.93 -14.39
C ASP A 243 1.12 -24.88 -13.36
N TRP A 244 1.89 -23.82 -13.14
CA TRP A 244 1.54 -22.79 -12.19
C TRP A 244 0.30 -22.00 -12.66
N LYS A 245 -0.72 -21.97 -11.82
CA LYS A 245 -2.01 -21.33 -12.17
C LYS A 245 -2.14 -19.90 -11.68
N GLN A 246 -1.40 -19.55 -10.63
CA GLN A 246 -1.49 -18.23 -10.01
C GLN A 246 -0.14 -17.80 -9.47
N VAL A 247 0.48 -16.81 -10.13
CA VAL A 247 1.84 -16.34 -9.84
C VAL A 247 1.87 -14.82 -9.72
N LEU A 248 2.38 -14.31 -8.61
CA LEU A 248 2.69 -12.89 -8.46
C LEU A 248 4.15 -12.64 -8.83
N VAL A 249 4.38 -11.85 -9.89
CA VAL A 249 5.70 -11.59 -10.44
C VAL A 249 6.12 -10.15 -10.12
N PHE A 250 7.25 -9.98 -9.46
CA PHE A 250 7.79 -8.67 -9.12
C PHE A 250 8.84 -8.19 -10.12
N THR A 251 8.65 -6.99 -10.66
CA THR A 251 9.62 -6.29 -11.51
C THR A 251 10.00 -4.96 -10.87
N ARG A 252 11.23 -4.51 -11.11
CA ARG A 252 11.77 -3.26 -10.56
C ARG A 252 11.12 -2.02 -11.15
N THR A 253 10.68 -2.07 -12.40
CA THR A 253 10.19 -0.90 -13.13
C THR A 253 8.84 -1.14 -13.79
N LYS A 254 8.04 -0.06 -13.91
CA LYS A 254 6.76 -0.07 -14.63
C LYS A 254 6.90 -0.43 -16.12
N HIS A 255 8.00 -0.04 -16.76
CA HIS A 255 8.29 -0.43 -18.14
C HIS A 255 8.64 -1.91 -18.24
N GLY A 256 9.44 -2.43 -17.31
CA GLY A 256 9.72 -3.86 -17.18
C GLY A 256 8.43 -4.68 -17.01
N ALA A 257 7.51 -4.22 -16.15
CA ALA A 257 6.23 -4.89 -15.96
C ALA A 257 5.41 -4.97 -17.26
N ASN A 258 5.26 -3.87 -17.99
CA ASN A 258 4.52 -3.89 -19.26
C ASN A 258 5.22 -4.77 -20.31
N LYS A 259 6.55 -4.68 -20.43
CA LYS A 259 7.31 -5.49 -21.37
C LYS A 259 7.15 -6.98 -21.08
N LEU A 260 7.26 -7.37 -19.79
CA LEU A 260 7.13 -8.76 -19.37
C LEU A 260 5.71 -9.31 -19.66
N VAL A 261 4.65 -8.55 -19.39
CA VAL A 261 3.28 -8.95 -19.75
C VAL A 261 3.16 -9.22 -21.24
N THR A 262 3.63 -8.30 -22.10
CA THR A 262 3.59 -8.51 -23.56
C THR A 262 4.37 -9.75 -24.01
N GLN A 263 5.43 -10.11 -23.30
CA GLN A 263 6.22 -11.31 -23.60
C GLN A 263 5.49 -12.58 -23.15
N LEU A 264 4.95 -12.60 -21.90
CA LEU A 264 4.20 -13.73 -21.38
C LEU A 264 2.92 -14.02 -22.19
N GLU A 265 2.23 -12.97 -22.65
CA GLU A 265 1.07 -13.13 -23.53
C GLU A 265 1.43 -13.79 -24.88
N LYS A 266 2.62 -13.51 -25.44
CA LYS A 266 3.13 -14.18 -26.65
C LYS A 266 3.44 -15.66 -26.40
N ASP A 267 3.79 -16.03 -25.17
CA ASP A 267 4.03 -17.41 -24.76
C ASP A 267 2.74 -18.13 -24.33
N GLY A 268 1.56 -17.49 -24.52
CA GLY A 268 0.26 -18.05 -24.17
C GLY A 268 -0.07 -18.00 -22.67
N ILE A 269 0.69 -17.22 -21.86
CA ILE A 269 0.45 -17.06 -20.42
C ILE A 269 -0.40 -15.81 -20.19
N THR A 270 -1.64 -16.01 -19.69
CA THR A 270 -2.56 -14.92 -19.38
C THR A 270 -2.00 -14.04 -18.27
N SER A 271 -1.75 -12.77 -18.57
CA SER A 271 -1.08 -11.89 -17.61
C SER A 271 -1.57 -10.44 -17.68
N MET A 272 -1.48 -9.72 -16.58
CA MET A 272 -1.72 -8.26 -16.53
C MET A 272 -0.68 -7.59 -15.64
N ALA A 273 -0.39 -6.30 -15.96
CA ALA A 273 0.53 -5.49 -15.17
C ALA A 273 -0.24 -4.57 -14.20
N ILE A 274 0.28 -4.47 -12.96
CA ILE A 274 -0.19 -3.52 -11.96
C ILE A 274 0.96 -2.61 -11.51
N HIS A 275 0.86 -1.32 -11.80
CA HIS A 275 1.87 -0.30 -11.44
C HIS A 275 1.27 1.11 -11.44
N GLY A 276 2.02 2.09 -10.92
CA GLY A 276 1.53 3.46 -10.70
C GLY A 276 1.01 4.20 -11.94
N ASN A 277 1.39 3.80 -13.16
CA ASN A 277 0.90 4.42 -14.41
C ASN A 277 -0.38 3.76 -14.97
N LYS A 278 -0.89 2.67 -14.36
CA LYS A 278 -2.20 2.10 -14.75
C LYS A 278 -3.32 2.91 -14.10
N SER A 279 -4.43 3.08 -14.81
CA SER A 279 -5.64 3.69 -14.24
C SER A 279 -6.16 2.86 -13.06
N GLN A 280 -6.89 3.48 -12.14
CA GLN A 280 -7.43 2.75 -10.99
C GLN A 280 -8.39 1.62 -11.43
N SER A 281 -9.21 1.88 -12.45
CA SER A 281 -10.09 0.84 -13.01
C SER A 281 -9.32 -0.36 -13.58
N ALA A 282 -8.22 -0.11 -14.31
CA ALA A 282 -7.36 -1.19 -14.82
C ALA A 282 -6.70 -1.99 -13.70
N ARG A 283 -6.27 -1.34 -12.61
CA ARG A 283 -5.67 -2.00 -11.43
C ARG A 283 -6.69 -2.85 -10.69
N THR A 284 -7.89 -2.30 -10.45
CA THR A 284 -8.99 -3.04 -9.81
C THR A 284 -9.40 -4.25 -10.64
N LYS A 285 -9.51 -4.08 -11.98
CA LYS A 285 -9.82 -5.18 -12.89
C LYS A 285 -8.74 -6.27 -12.86
N ALA A 286 -7.45 -5.90 -12.98
CA ALA A 286 -6.35 -6.85 -12.95
C ALA A 286 -6.33 -7.68 -11.65
N LEU A 287 -6.59 -7.02 -10.52
CA LEU A 287 -6.66 -7.66 -9.21
C LEU A 287 -7.85 -8.62 -9.11
N ALA A 288 -9.03 -8.18 -9.53
CA ALA A 288 -10.24 -9.01 -9.52
C ALA A 288 -10.10 -10.24 -10.45
N ASP A 289 -9.58 -10.05 -11.67
CA ASP A 289 -9.36 -11.14 -12.62
C ASP A 289 -8.29 -12.13 -12.11
N PHE A 290 -7.25 -11.64 -11.42
CA PHE A 290 -6.24 -12.48 -10.80
C PHE A 290 -6.79 -13.29 -9.62
N LYS A 291 -7.55 -12.65 -8.71
CA LYS A 291 -8.23 -13.34 -7.59
C LYS A 291 -9.22 -14.40 -8.08
N ALA A 292 -9.89 -14.13 -9.20
CA ALA A 292 -10.83 -15.07 -9.81
C ALA A 292 -10.17 -16.22 -10.63
N GLY A 293 -8.82 -16.29 -10.65
CA GLY A 293 -8.09 -17.31 -11.42
C GLY A 293 -8.16 -17.16 -12.95
N LYS A 294 -8.61 -15.99 -13.44
CA LYS A 294 -8.65 -15.69 -14.88
C LYS A 294 -7.28 -15.30 -15.46
N LEU A 295 -6.35 -14.95 -14.61
CA LEU A 295 -4.97 -14.60 -14.95
C LEU A 295 -4.02 -15.59 -14.27
N THR A 296 -3.09 -16.13 -15.05
CA THR A 296 -2.00 -16.96 -14.53
C THR A 296 -0.94 -16.11 -13.83
N ALA A 297 -0.59 -14.94 -14.40
CA ALA A 297 0.45 -14.09 -13.82
C ALA A 297 -0.05 -12.65 -13.60
N LEU A 298 0.17 -12.12 -12.39
CA LEU A 298 0.04 -10.70 -12.09
C LEU A 298 1.44 -10.09 -11.97
N VAL A 299 1.82 -9.21 -12.90
CA VAL A 299 3.14 -8.57 -12.90
C VAL A 299 3.07 -7.23 -12.19
N ALA A 300 3.79 -7.06 -11.08
CA ALA A 300 3.68 -5.91 -10.21
C ALA A 300 5.01 -5.22 -9.96
N THR A 301 4.96 -3.91 -9.69
CA THR A 301 6.08 -3.20 -9.04
C THR A 301 5.84 -3.12 -7.53
N ASP A 302 6.89 -2.98 -6.71
CA ASP A 302 6.78 -2.91 -5.26
C ASP A 302 5.71 -1.93 -4.79
N ILE A 303 5.74 -0.70 -5.28
CA ILE A 303 4.79 0.35 -4.90
C ILE A 303 3.33 -0.05 -5.19
N ALA A 304 3.09 -0.80 -6.26
CA ALA A 304 1.74 -1.18 -6.65
C ALA A 304 1.28 -2.48 -6.01
N ALA A 305 2.19 -3.38 -5.70
CA ALA A 305 1.89 -4.63 -4.99
C ALA A 305 1.71 -4.44 -3.48
N ARG A 306 2.15 -3.29 -2.98
CA ARG A 306 1.98 -2.90 -1.59
C ARG A 306 0.51 -2.56 -1.30
N GLY A 307 -0.03 -3.10 -0.20
CA GLY A 307 -1.43 -2.90 0.17
C GLY A 307 -2.43 -3.64 -0.73
N ILE A 308 -1.99 -4.57 -1.57
CA ILE A 308 -2.90 -5.46 -2.28
C ILE A 308 -3.16 -6.68 -1.39
N ASP A 309 -4.44 -6.97 -1.18
CA ASP A 309 -4.89 -8.18 -0.52
C ASP A 309 -4.81 -9.36 -1.50
N ILE A 310 -3.60 -9.82 -1.71
CA ILE A 310 -3.28 -11.07 -2.38
C ILE A 310 -2.36 -11.81 -1.44
N ASP A 311 -2.94 -12.54 -0.54
CA ASP A 311 -2.25 -13.40 0.42
C ASP A 311 -2.52 -14.86 0.05
N GLN A 312 -1.71 -15.78 0.59
CA GLN A 312 -1.82 -17.22 0.38
C GLN A 312 -1.59 -17.66 -1.08
N LEU A 313 -0.82 -16.89 -1.85
CA LEU A 313 -0.47 -17.31 -3.19
C LEU A 313 0.41 -18.56 -3.16
N PRO A 314 0.22 -19.49 -4.09
CA PRO A 314 1.12 -20.63 -4.22
C PRO A 314 2.53 -20.21 -4.64
N HIS A 315 2.65 -19.19 -5.51
CA HIS A 315 3.93 -18.81 -6.10
C HIS A 315 4.14 -17.31 -6.11
N VAL A 316 5.33 -16.89 -5.68
CA VAL A 316 5.85 -15.52 -5.82
C VAL A 316 7.16 -15.59 -6.57
N VAL A 317 7.33 -14.74 -7.60
CA VAL A 317 8.56 -14.68 -8.37
C VAL A 317 9.16 -13.27 -8.30
N ASN A 318 10.39 -13.16 -7.81
CA ASN A 318 11.21 -11.97 -7.97
C ASN A 318 11.90 -12.05 -9.35
N TYR A 319 11.24 -11.54 -10.39
CA TYR A 319 11.85 -11.41 -11.72
C TYR A 319 13.05 -10.46 -11.70
N ASP A 320 12.93 -9.36 -10.92
CA ASP A 320 14.03 -8.51 -10.52
C ASP A 320 14.10 -8.48 -8.99
N LEU A 321 15.29 -8.55 -8.40
CA LEU A 321 15.47 -8.33 -6.97
C LEU A 321 15.11 -6.89 -6.60
N PRO A 322 14.58 -6.65 -5.39
CA PRO A 322 14.24 -5.31 -4.92
C PRO A 322 15.49 -4.47 -4.67
N ASN A 323 15.36 -3.14 -4.79
CA ASN A 323 16.45 -2.21 -4.46
C ASN A 323 16.70 -2.09 -2.95
N VAL A 324 15.69 -2.38 -2.16
CA VAL A 324 15.70 -2.32 -0.68
C VAL A 324 15.48 -3.74 -0.18
N SER A 325 16.40 -4.24 0.63
CA SER A 325 16.40 -5.65 1.06
C SER A 325 15.15 -6.03 1.86
N GLU A 326 14.58 -5.09 2.62
CA GLU A 326 13.36 -5.25 3.39
C GLU A 326 12.15 -5.57 2.50
N ASP A 327 12.12 -5.03 1.27
CA ASP A 327 11.05 -5.31 0.32
C ASP A 327 11.02 -6.79 -0.10
N TYR A 328 12.16 -7.50 -0.05
CA TYR A 328 12.21 -8.93 -0.31
C TYR A 328 11.29 -9.71 0.63
N VAL A 329 11.38 -9.43 1.92
CA VAL A 329 10.55 -10.09 2.95
C VAL A 329 9.06 -9.77 2.74
N HIS A 330 8.75 -8.55 2.35
CA HIS A 330 7.38 -8.14 2.04
C HIS A 330 6.82 -8.80 0.77
N ARG A 331 7.67 -9.05 -0.23
CA ARG A 331 7.28 -9.75 -1.47
C ARG A 331 6.99 -11.23 -1.20
N ILE A 332 7.94 -11.93 -0.58
CA ILE A 332 7.77 -13.37 -0.30
C ILE A 332 6.64 -13.62 0.70
N GLY A 333 6.38 -12.69 1.63
CA GLY A 333 5.26 -12.76 2.56
C GLY A 333 3.87 -12.71 1.91
N ARG A 334 3.74 -12.73 0.58
CA ARG A 334 2.47 -12.95 -0.16
C ARG A 334 2.17 -14.42 -0.36
N THR A 335 3.09 -15.32 -0.03
CA THR A 335 2.93 -16.78 -0.06
C THR A 335 3.20 -17.38 1.32
N GLY A 336 2.92 -18.67 1.53
CA GLY A 336 3.29 -19.41 2.74
C GLY A 336 2.57 -18.97 4.01
N ARG A 337 1.25 -18.69 3.96
CA ARG A 337 0.45 -18.32 5.14
C ARG A 337 -0.61 -19.36 5.49
N ALA A 338 -1.04 -19.35 6.76
CA ALA A 338 -2.13 -20.18 7.28
C ALA A 338 -1.95 -21.71 7.08
N GLY A 339 -0.68 -22.20 7.15
CA GLY A 339 -0.40 -23.64 7.06
C GLY A 339 -0.26 -24.18 5.63
N SER A 340 -0.34 -23.35 4.59
CA SER A 340 -0.03 -23.74 3.22
C SER A 340 1.45 -23.47 2.88
N ASN A 341 2.11 -24.45 2.27
CA ASN A 341 3.48 -24.30 1.80
C ASN A 341 3.50 -23.36 0.58
N GLY A 342 4.24 -22.26 0.69
CA GLY A 342 4.42 -21.32 -0.40
C GLY A 342 5.80 -21.42 -1.03
N VAL A 343 5.90 -21.05 -2.31
CA VAL A 343 7.18 -21.04 -3.03
C VAL A 343 7.52 -19.64 -3.49
N ALA A 344 8.72 -19.16 -3.13
CA ALA A 344 9.28 -17.89 -3.55
C ALA A 344 10.53 -18.15 -4.40
N VAL A 345 10.43 -17.84 -5.69
CA VAL A 345 11.54 -17.99 -6.65
C VAL A 345 12.15 -16.64 -6.97
N SER A 346 13.47 -16.55 -7.06
CA SER A 346 14.16 -15.33 -7.51
C SER A 346 15.05 -15.64 -8.70
N LEU A 347 14.87 -14.90 -9.81
CA LEU A 347 15.70 -14.99 -11.00
C LEU A 347 16.84 -13.97 -10.88
N VAL A 348 18.05 -14.46 -10.63
CA VAL A 348 19.19 -13.59 -10.29
C VAL A 348 20.22 -13.59 -11.40
N CYS A 349 20.49 -12.42 -11.98
CA CYS A 349 21.59 -12.23 -12.90
C CYS A 349 22.83 -11.63 -12.20
N VAL A 350 23.96 -11.64 -12.89
CA VAL A 350 25.24 -11.14 -12.36
C VAL A 350 25.14 -9.71 -11.82
N ASP A 351 24.31 -8.85 -12.43
CA ASP A 351 24.11 -7.45 -12.02
C ASP A 351 23.49 -7.34 -10.61
N GLU A 352 22.80 -8.37 -10.14
CA GLU A 352 22.01 -8.37 -8.90
C GLU A 352 22.71 -9.10 -7.74
N HIS A 353 23.92 -9.60 -7.91
CA HIS A 353 24.64 -10.35 -6.88
C HIS A 353 24.85 -9.55 -5.58
N GLN A 354 25.04 -8.21 -5.68
CA GLN A 354 25.16 -7.39 -4.48
C GLN A 354 23.83 -7.32 -3.73
N MET A 355 22.71 -7.16 -4.45
CA MET A 355 21.37 -7.15 -3.84
C MET A 355 21.06 -8.48 -3.17
N LEU A 356 21.44 -9.60 -3.78
CA LEU A 356 21.28 -10.93 -3.18
C LEU A 356 22.05 -11.05 -1.87
N ARG A 357 23.33 -10.60 -1.84
CA ARG A 357 24.13 -10.61 -0.60
C ARG A 357 23.50 -9.78 0.52
N ASP A 358 22.95 -8.61 0.19
CA ASP A 358 22.31 -7.73 1.15
C ASP A 358 21.02 -8.35 1.69
N ILE A 359 20.24 -9.03 0.85
CA ILE A 359 19.05 -9.80 1.25
C ILE A 359 19.43 -10.95 2.17
N GLU A 360 20.40 -11.79 1.79
CA GLU A 360 20.86 -12.92 2.59
C GLU A 360 21.40 -12.48 3.98
N LYS A 361 22.08 -11.33 4.03
CA LYS A 361 22.52 -10.70 5.28
C LYS A 361 21.33 -10.27 6.16
N LEU A 362 20.30 -9.71 5.54
CA LEU A 362 19.08 -9.28 6.25
C LEU A 362 18.32 -10.46 6.85
N ILE A 363 18.12 -11.52 6.04
CA ILE A 363 17.38 -12.72 6.48
C ILE A 363 18.24 -13.70 7.30
N LYS A 364 19.56 -13.41 7.40
CA LYS A 364 20.57 -14.26 8.11
C LYS A 364 20.61 -15.70 7.61
N GLN A 365 20.34 -15.90 6.34
CA GLN A 365 20.30 -17.23 5.72
C GLN A 365 20.82 -17.15 4.29
N LYS A 366 21.62 -18.15 3.89
CA LYS A 366 21.97 -18.39 2.48
C LYS A 366 20.81 -19.06 1.79
N LEU A 367 20.47 -18.54 0.61
CA LEU A 367 19.39 -19.08 -0.18
C LEU A 367 19.90 -20.21 -1.09
N PRO A 368 19.19 -21.35 -1.16
CA PRO A 368 19.55 -22.43 -2.09
C PRO A 368 19.48 -21.95 -3.52
N GLN A 369 20.42 -22.42 -4.33
CA GLN A 369 20.52 -22.07 -5.74
C GLN A 369 20.41 -23.32 -6.60
N GLU A 370 19.64 -23.22 -7.67
CA GLU A 370 19.44 -24.29 -8.64
C GLU A 370 19.52 -23.70 -10.05
N ILE A 371 20.38 -24.30 -10.89
CA ILE A 371 20.51 -23.93 -12.29
C ILE A 371 19.58 -24.82 -13.10
N ILE A 372 18.69 -24.22 -13.88
CA ILE A 372 17.78 -24.96 -14.76
C ILE A 372 18.50 -25.27 -16.07
N PRO A 373 18.52 -26.55 -16.52
CA PRO A 373 19.14 -26.94 -17.76
C PRO A 373 18.64 -26.14 -18.97
N GLY A 374 19.56 -25.61 -19.78
CA GLY A 374 19.27 -24.73 -20.91
C GLY A 374 19.23 -23.24 -20.58
N PHE A 375 19.25 -22.89 -19.29
CA PHE A 375 19.23 -21.50 -18.81
C PHE A 375 20.49 -21.13 -18.02
N GLU A 376 21.56 -21.91 -18.14
CA GLU A 376 22.84 -21.67 -17.47
C GLU A 376 23.31 -20.23 -17.73
N PRO A 377 23.75 -19.50 -16.68
CA PRO A 377 24.34 -18.17 -16.87
C PRO A 377 25.70 -18.26 -17.57
N ASP A 378 26.03 -17.28 -18.38
CA ASP A 378 27.35 -17.13 -18.97
C ASP A 378 28.41 -16.90 -17.86
N PRO A 379 29.39 -17.80 -17.67
CA PRO A 379 30.43 -17.64 -16.64
C PRO A 379 31.33 -16.41 -16.87
N ASN A 380 31.35 -15.85 -18.09
CA ASN A 380 32.11 -14.66 -18.45
C ASN A 380 31.26 -13.37 -18.40
N ALA A 381 30.02 -13.45 -17.98
CA ALA A 381 29.16 -12.28 -17.91
C ALA A 381 29.72 -11.24 -16.92
N VAL A 382 29.91 -10.02 -17.39
CA VAL A 382 30.39 -8.89 -16.58
C VAL A 382 29.22 -8.10 -16.07
N ALA A 383 29.18 -7.89 -14.74
CA ALA A 383 28.12 -7.10 -14.09
C ALA A 383 28.08 -5.67 -14.63
N GLN A 384 26.90 -5.24 -15.06
CA GLN A 384 26.63 -3.86 -15.44
C GLN A 384 25.97 -3.12 -14.27
N PRO A 385 26.42 -1.88 -13.94
CA PRO A 385 25.81 -1.13 -12.87
C PRO A 385 24.31 -0.94 -13.12
N ILE A 386 23.49 -1.42 -12.20
CA ILE A 386 22.07 -1.12 -12.23
C ILE A 386 21.91 0.35 -11.87
N GLN A 387 21.48 1.19 -12.84
CA GLN A 387 21.20 2.59 -12.60
C GLN A 387 20.01 2.71 -11.63
N LEU A 388 20.33 2.75 -10.34
CA LEU A 388 19.39 3.15 -9.29
C LEU A 388 19.15 4.65 -9.51
N ARG A 389 17.95 5.04 -9.96
CA ARG A 389 17.53 6.44 -9.98
C ARG A 389 17.36 6.91 -8.53
N SER A 390 18.47 7.05 -7.82
CA SER A 390 18.54 7.74 -6.54
C SER A 390 18.87 9.20 -6.77
N GLN A 391 17.97 10.10 -6.35
CA GLN A 391 18.28 11.46 -5.90
C GLN A 391 18.94 12.47 -6.87
N GLN A 392 18.70 12.43 -8.18
CA GLN A 392 19.20 13.48 -9.10
C GLN A 392 18.25 14.66 -9.31
N HIS A 393 17.29 14.93 -8.43
CA HIS A 393 16.41 16.10 -8.57
C HIS A 393 16.68 17.23 -7.58
N GLN A 394 17.83 17.27 -6.91
CA GLN A 394 18.19 18.40 -6.03
C GLN A 394 19.44 19.19 -6.40
N GLN A 395 20.15 18.90 -7.48
CA GLN A 395 21.42 19.60 -7.79
C GLN A 395 21.55 20.24 -9.18
N SER A 396 20.48 20.69 -9.82
CA SER A 396 20.62 21.47 -11.06
C SER A 396 19.66 22.67 -11.15
N ARG A 397 19.63 23.50 -10.11
CA ARG A 397 19.28 24.91 -10.25
C ARG A 397 20.53 25.73 -9.92
N LYS A 398 21.46 25.84 -10.87
CA LYS A 398 22.47 26.90 -10.84
C LYS A 398 21.73 28.22 -10.95
N PRO A 399 22.03 29.23 -10.09
CA PRO A 399 21.49 30.56 -10.25
C PRO A 399 21.97 31.13 -11.58
N ARG A 400 21.06 31.71 -12.36
CA ARG A 400 21.44 32.53 -13.51
C ARG A 400 22.22 33.74 -13.00
N PRO A 401 23.37 34.09 -13.64
CA PRO A 401 24.08 35.33 -13.28
C PRO A 401 23.21 36.54 -13.64
N ALA A 402 23.15 37.49 -12.71
CA ALA A 402 22.51 38.77 -12.92
C ALA A 402 23.21 39.53 -14.06
N GLY A 403 22.52 39.76 -15.16
CA GLY A 403 22.97 40.56 -16.27
C GLY A 403 22.83 42.04 -15.91
N SER A 404 23.92 42.78 -16.07
CA SER A 404 24.13 44.19 -15.93
C SER A 404 23.14 45.07 -16.71
N GLY A 405 22.86 46.24 -16.15
CA GLY A 405 21.87 47.20 -16.56
C GLY A 405 21.99 47.72 -18.01
N GLY A 406 20.84 47.95 -18.57
CA GLY A 406 20.63 48.69 -19.79
C GLY A 406 19.43 49.64 -19.62
N THR A 407 19.68 50.95 -19.76
CA THR A 407 18.80 52.08 -19.64
C THR A 407 17.54 52.00 -20.52
N PRO A 408 16.41 52.55 -20.09
CA PRO A 408 15.18 52.51 -20.88
C PRO A 408 15.10 53.74 -21.85
N THR A 409 15.04 53.46 -23.15
CA THR A 409 14.64 54.43 -24.17
C THR A 409 13.11 54.47 -24.32
N LYS A 410 12.54 55.66 -24.13
CA LYS A 410 11.14 56.00 -24.38
C LYS A 410 10.76 55.79 -25.85
N LYS A 411 9.69 55.06 -26.15
CA LYS A 411 8.98 55.10 -27.40
C LYS A 411 7.52 55.57 -27.21
N ALA A 412 7.13 56.52 -28.07
CA ALA A 412 5.85 57.21 -28.08
C ALA A 412 4.64 56.31 -28.48
N PRO A 413 3.39 56.75 -28.20
CA PRO A 413 2.19 55.93 -28.33
C PRO A 413 1.67 55.88 -29.76
N ALA A 414 1.33 54.66 -30.23
CA ALA A 414 0.67 54.42 -31.49
C ALA A 414 -0.86 54.48 -31.33
N LYS A 415 -1.51 55.11 -32.34
CA LYS A 415 -2.94 55.38 -32.45
C LYS A 415 -3.80 54.11 -32.48
N ARG A 416 -4.93 54.14 -31.77
CA ARG A 416 -6.06 53.22 -31.86
C ARG A 416 -6.73 53.35 -33.24
N SER A 417 -6.92 52.21 -33.90
CA SER A 417 -7.87 52.06 -35.04
C SER A 417 -9.09 51.25 -34.57
N SER A 418 -10.27 51.76 -34.92
CA SER A 418 -11.59 51.25 -34.57
C SER A 418 -11.98 50.01 -35.43
N PRO A 419 -12.81 49.09 -34.92
CA PRO A 419 -13.30 47.95 -35.70
C PRO A 419 -14.53 48.36 -36.55
N PRO A 420 -14.79 47.67 -37.72
CA PRO A 420 -15.90 47.97 -38.57
C PRO A 420 -17.22 47.33 -38.09
N LYS A 421 -18.32 48.08 -38.24
CA LYS A 421 -19.69 47.67 -37.98
C LYS A 421 -20.12 46.57 -38.99
N ARG A 422 -20.66 45.45 -38.49
CA ARG A 422 -21.46 44.52 -39.32
C ARG A 422 -22.94 44.90 -39.23
N SER A 423 -23.52 45.14 -40.38
CA SER A 423 -24.95 45.37 -40.63
C SER A 423 -25.72 44.05 -40.50
N PHE A 424 -26.84 44.10 -39.78
CA PHE A 424 -27.94 43.13 -39.85
C PHE A 424 -28.74 43.38 -41.12
N ASN A 425 -29.07 42.30 -41.86
CA ASN A 425 -30.24 42.23 -42.70
C ASN A 425 -30.84 40.83 -42.66
N ARG A 426 -32.11 40.83 -42.25
CA ARG A 426 -33.20 39.85 -42.38
C ARG A 426 -32.97 38.42 -41.83
#